data_40b97aaa7cc7c8f8279bf602d4cf71ea
#
_entry.id   40b97aaa7cc7c8f8279bf602d4cf71ea
#
_cell.length_a   1.000
_cell.length_b   1.000
_cell.length_c   1.000
_cell.angle_alpha   90.00
_cell.angle_beta   90.00
_cell.angle_gamma   90.00
#
_symmetry.space_group_name_H-M   'P 1'
#
loop_
_entity.id
_entity.type
_entity.pdbx_description
1 polymer ?
#
loop_
_entity_poly.entity_id
_entity_poly.type
_entity_poly.pdbx_seq_one_letter_code
_entity_poly.pdbx_strand_id
1 'polypeptide(L)'
;MGVLIEGVWRDEELPQETGRAGEFRRADSRFRERITADGSSGFKAEGGRYHLYVAHGCPWAHRTLIYRAVKKLEGAITVAYAIPGLKEQGWTFDSNPAFPDCTPDTVNGFHHLHQAYTASNPRYTGKVTVPTLWDRKSGRVINNESSEIIRMLNSEFKGIAGDDTDFYPPALRAEIDRINDLVYGNVNNGVYRCGFARTQQAYETAYDALFATLDELEARLGRQRYLVGRQITEADWRLFPTLVRFDVAYFSLFKCNRQRIADYPNLLNYMRELYQVPGIAATVKPRYYVINYWSIKRVNPSGIIPKGTPVDFAQSHDRTRLAA
;
A
#
# COMPACT_ATOMS: atom_id res chain seq x y z
N MET A 1 2.34 -12.69 -12.03
CA MET A 1 3.24 -12.28 -10.92
C MET A 1 4.03 -13.51 -10.52
N GLY A 2 5.35 -13.43 -10.55
CA GLY A 2 6.17 -14.59 -10.25
C GLY A 2 6.35 -14.84 -8.74
N VAL A 3 6.96 -15.96 -8.44
CA VAL A 3 7.26 -16.45 -7.10
C VAL A 3 8.68 -16.98 -7.02
N LEU A 4 9.22 -17.05 -5.83
CA LEU A 4 10.40 -17.86 -5.55
C LEU A 4 9.96 -19.27 -5.10
N ILE A 5 10.61 -20.29 -5.63
CA ILE A 5 10.49 -21.69 -5.18
C ILE A 5 11.89 -22.19 -4.90
N GLU A 6 12.18 -22.51 -3.64
CA GLU A 6 13.52 -22.92 -3.17
C GLU A 6 14.62 -21.96 -3.67
N GLY A 7 14.36 -20.65 -3.59
CA GLY A 7 15.29 -19.61 -4.01
C GLY A 7 15.36 -19.33 -5.52
N VAL A 8 14.66 -20.10 -6.34
CA VAL A 8 14.65 -19.95 -7.80
C VAL A 8 13.39 -19.19 -8.22
N TRP A 9 13.58 -18.11 -9.02
CA TRP A 9 12.44 -17.36 -9.57
C TRP A 9 11.66 -18.20 -10.59
N ARG A 10 10.33 -18.18 -10.44
CA ARG A 10 9.37 -18.79 -11.39
C ARG A 10 8.30 -17.77 -11.75
N ASP A 11 7.98 -17.70 -13.02
CA ASP A 11 6.90 -16.83 -13.53
C ASP A 11 5.55 -17.57 -13.47
N GLU A 12 5.19 -18.00 -12.26
CA GLU A 12 4.00 -18.79 -11.96
C GLU A 12 3.13 -18.06 -10.92
N GLU A 13 1.85 -18.44 -10.86
CA GLU A 13 0.95 -18.02 -9.77
C GLU A 13 0.92 -19.10 -8.67
N LEU A 14 0.81 -18.67 -7.42
CA LEU A 14 0.61 -19.61 -6.31
C LEU A 14 -0.82 -20.18 -6.33
N PRO A 15 -1.03 -21.48 -6.44
CA PRO A 15 -2.37 -22.07 -6.44
C PRO A 15 -3.22 -21.71 -5.23
N GLN A 16 -2.60 -21.54 -4.05
CA GLN A 16 -3.32 -21.21 -2.81
C GLN A 16 -3.95 -19.80 -2.78
N GLU A 17 -3.69 -18.95 -3.76
CA GLU A 17 -4.35 -17.64 -3.86
C GLU A 17 -5.78 -17.70 -4.42
N THR A 18 -6.22 -18.86 -4.87
CA THR A 18 -7.61 -19.08 -5.27
C THR A 18 -8.22 -20.10 -4.32
N GLY A 19 -9.26 -19.71 -3.58
CA GLY A 19 -9.99 -20.60 -2.71
C GLY A 19 -10.92 -21.53 -3.50
N ARG A 20 -11.53 -22.49 -2.80
CA ARG A 20 -12.38 -23.54 -3.42
C ARG A 20 -13.62 -22.99 -4.14
N ALA A 21 -14.16 -21.86 -3.64
CA ALA A 21 -15.28 -21.18 -4.28
C ALA A 21 -14.87 -20.14 -5.34
N GLY A 22 -13.57 -20.07 -5.68
CA GLY A 22 -13.04 -19.13 -6.66
C GLY A 22 -12.73 -17.74 -6.08
N GLU A 23 -12.77 -17.57 -4.77
CA GLU A 23 -12.42 -16.35 -4.07
C GLU A 23 -10.91 -16.12 -4.08
N PHE A 24 -10.49 -14.84 -4.16
CA PHE A 24 -9.10 -14.46 -4.01
C PHE A 24 -8.67 -14.52 -2.53
N ARG A 25 -7.56 -15.21 -2.26
CA ARG A 25 -6.91 -15.29 -0.95
C ARG A 25 -5.51 -14.69 -1.03
N ARG A 26 -5.25 -13.70 -0.18
CA ARG A 26 -3.92 -13.10 -0.10
C ARG A 26 -3.02 -13.96 0.78
N ALA A 27 -1.85 -14.31 0.26
CA ALA A 27 -0.82 -14.99 1.06
C ALA A 27 -0.25 -14.04 2.13
N ASP A 28 0.05 -14.59 3.30
CA ASP A 28 0.65 -13.86 4.41
C ASP A 28 2.10 -13.46 4.11
N SER A 29 2.49 -12.31 4.66
CA SER A 29 3.87 -11.84 4.68
C SER A 29 4.73 -12.74 5.58
N ARG A 30 5.94 -13.12 5.12
CA ARG A 30 6.78 -14.11 5.83
C ARG A 30 7.90 -13.48 6.65
N PHE A 31 8.35 -12.29 6.30
CA PHE A 31 9.31 -11.54 7.11
C PHE A 31 8.53 -10.64 8.07
N ARG A 32 8.60 -10.91 9.38
CA ARG A 32 7.76 -10.29 10.41
C ARG A 32 8.55 -9.80 11.63
N GLU A 33 9.85 -9.57 11.48
CA GLU A 33 10.68 -9.02 12.56
C GLU A 33 10.39 -7.54 12.78
N ARG A 34 10.72 -7.05 13.97
CA ARG A 34 10.34 -5.71 14.40
C ARG A 34 11.56 -4.86 14.71
N ILE A 35 11.50 -3.58 14.35
CA ILE A 35 12.37 -2.55 14.89
C ILE A 35 11.84 -2.14 16.26
N THR A 36 12.73 -1.92 17.23
CA THR A 36 12.39 -1.33 18.54
C THR A 36 13.31 -0.16 18.84
N ALA A 37 12.80 0.84 19.56
CA ALA A 37 13.56 2.04 19.89
C ALA A 37 14.82 1.71 20.72
N ASP A 38 14.69 0.79 21.67
CA ASP A 38 15.78 0.33 22.56
C ASP A 38 16.71 -0.72 21.94
N GLY A 39 16.29 -1.37 20.84
CA GLY A 39 17.02 -2.45 20.19
C GLY A 39 16.80 -3.84 20.81
N SER A 40 15.83 -4.00 21.70
CA SER A 40 15.53 -5.27 22.37
C SER A 40 15.13 -6.39 21.41
N SER A 41 14.62 -6.06 20.22
CA SER A 41 14.30 -6.99 19.15
C SER A 41 15.53 -7.47 18.35
N GLY A 42 16.72 -6.91 18.56
CA GLY A 42 17.90 -7.04 17.72
C GLY A 42 18.00 -6.02 16.60
N PHE A 43 16.91 -5.28 16.32
CA PHE A 43 16.82 -4.25 15.28
C PHE A 43 16.49 -2.89 15.94
N LYS A 44 17.53 -2.19 16.37
CA LYS A 44 17.37 -0.87 16.97
C LYS A 44 16.98 0.17 15.92
N ALA A 45 16.08 1.10 16.26
CA ALA A 45 15.79 2.26 15.44
C ALA A 45 17.02 3.17 15.36
N GLU A 46 17.55 3.33 14.15
CA GLU A 46 18.76 4.12 13.88
C GLU A 46 18.60 4.83 12.52
N GLY A 47 19.00 6.10 12.46
CA GLY A 47 19.02 6.85 11.20
C GLY A 47 20.03 6.24 10.21
N GLY A 48 19.61 6.09 8.94
CA GLY A 48 20.45 5.54 7.87
C GLY A 48 20.64 4.02 7.88
N ARG A 49 20.11 3.31 8.88
CA ARG A 49 20.23 1.84 8.99
C ARG A 49 19.29 1.10 8.06
N TYR A 50 18.07 1.62 7.87
CA TYR A 50 17.01 0.90 7.17
C TYR A 50 16.79 1.43 5.76
N HIS A 51 16.41 0.51 4.87
CA HIS A 51 16.09 0.80 3.48
C HIS A 51 14.75 0.18 3.11
N LEU A 52 13.92 0.92 2.37
CA LEU A 52 12.63 0.46 1.87
C LEU A 52 12.71 0.18 0.38
N TYR A 53 12.33 -1.01 -0.03
CA TYR A 53 12.00 -1.33 -1.42
C TYR A 53 10.52 -1.13 -1.63
N VAL A 54 10.14 -0.28 -2.57
CA VAL A 54 8.75 0.12 -2.84
C VAL A 54 8.45 0.19 -4.32
N ALA A 55 7.17 0.29 -4.65
CA ALA A 55 6.70 0.65 -5.99
C ALA A 55 5.56 1.66 -5.84
N HIS A 56 5.60 2.74 -6.60
CA HIS A 56 4.53 3.75 -6.59
C HIS A 56 3.15 3.15 -6.91
N GLY A 57 3.08 2.13 -7.77
CA GLY A 57 1.85 1.41 -8.09
C GLY A 57 1.20 0.70 -6.90
N CYS A 58 1.99 0.20 -5.95
CA CYS A 58 1.50 -0.64 -4.86
C CYS A 58 0.85 0.18 -3.72
N PRO A 59 -0.41 -0.09 -3.34
CA PRO A 59 -1.08 0.62 -2.25
C PRO A 59 -0.50 0.25 -0.87
N TRP A 60 0.02 -0.96 -0.72
CA TRP A 60 0.63 -1.41 0.52
C TRP A 60 1.96 -0.70 0.78
N ALA A 61 2.79 -0.55 -0.26
CA ALA A 61 4.03 0.24 -0.19
C ALA A 61 3.73 1.74 0.01
N HIS A 62 2.64 2.25 -0.57
CA HIS A 62 2.23 3.65 -0.39
C HIS A 62 2.01 4.01 1.08
N ARG A 63 1.47 3.09 1.91
CA ARG A 63 1.34 3.30 3.36
C ARG A 63 2.68 3.65 4.00
N THR A 64 3.74 2.94 3.65
CA THR A 64 5.08 3.17 4.23
C THR A 64 5.68 4.49 3.75
N LEU A 65 5.41 4.90 2.50
CA LEU A 65 5.80 6.22 1.99
C LEU A 65 5.06 7.35 2.69
N ILE A 66 3.76 7.19 2.96
CA ILE A 66 2.98 8.15 3.74
C ILE A 66 3.61 8.34 5.12
N TYR A 67 3.84 7.25 5.86
CA TYR A 67 4.43 7.34 7.20
C TYR A 67 5.83 7.92 7.18
N ARG A 68 6.65 7.58 6.19
CA ARG A 68 7.96 8.18 6.00
C ARG A 68 7.86 9.70 5.81
N ALA A 69 6.86 10.19 5.06
CA ALA A 69 6.62 11.61 4.84
C ALA A 69 6.05 12.32 6.08
N VAL A 70 4.94 11.83 6.66
CA VAL A 70 4.30 12.50 7.80
C VAL A 70 5.15 12.47 9.08
N LYS A 71 6.04 11.48 9.19
CA LYS A 71 7.02 11.38 10.30
C LYS A 71 8.35 12.08 9.98
N LYS A 72 8.50 12.67 8.78
CA LYS A 72 9.72 13.33 8.30
C LYS A 72 10.96 12.45 8.45
N LEU A 73 10.85 11.19 7.99
CA LEU A 73 11.90 10.17 8.06
C LEU A 73 12.73 10.07 6.76
N GLU A 74 12.61 11.03 5.84
CA GLU A 74 13.28 11.00 4.54
C GLU A 74 14.81 10.95 4.67
N GLY A 75 15.36 11.62 5.65
CA GLY A 75 16.79 11.59 5.95
C GLY A 75 17.25 10.34 6.71
N ALA A 76 16.32 9.64 7.37
CA ALA A 76 16.64 8.49 8.22
C ALA A 76 16.45 7.13 7.54
N ILE A 77 15.53 7.05 6.55
CA ILE A 77 15.19 5.81 5.85
C ILE A 77 15.30 6.03 4.35
N THR A 78 16.23 5.35 3.71
CA THR A 78 16.44 5.40 2.26
C THR A 78 15.41 4.54 1.52
N VAL A 79 15.18 4.82 0.23
CA VAL A 79 14.16 4.13 -0.57
C VAL A 79 14.68 3.84 -1.97
N ALA A 80 14.38 2.65 -2.48
CA ALA A 80 14.47 2.32 -3.90
C ALA A 80 13.05 2.13 -4.48
N TYR A 81 12.79 2.75 -5.63
CA TYR A 81 11.49 2.75 -6.29
C TYR A 81 11.52 1.87 -7.54
N ALA A 82 10.75 0.79 -7.52
CA ALA A 82 10.64 -0.12 -8.66
C ALA A 82 9.93 0.54 -9.86
N ILE A 83 10.37 0.17 -11.07
CA ILE A 83 9.73 0.55 -12.33
C ILE A 83 8.30 -0.01 -12.36
N PRO A 84 7.29 0.79 -12.81
CA PRO A 84 5.91 0.33 -12.88
C PRO A 84 5.72 -0.75 -13.95
N GLY A 85 4.80 -1.65 -13.69
CA GLY A 85 4.54 -2.83 -14.52
C GLY A 85 5.44 -3.99 -14.11
N LEU A 86 4.80 -5.12 -13.80
CA LEU A 86 5.50 -6.36 -13.45
C LEU A 86 6.09 -6.97 -14.74
N LYS A 87 7.41 -7.06 -14.77
CA LYS A 87 8.17 -7.71 -15.86
C LYS A 87 8.50 -9.15 -15.50
N GLU A 88 9.24 -9.84 -16.35
CA GLU A 88 9.56 -11.27 -16.24
C GLU A 88 10.16 -11.69 -14.91
N GLN A 89 10.89 -10.81 -14.22
CA GLN A 89 11.47 -11.09 -12.90
C GLN A 89 10.85 -10.24 -11.76
N GLY A 90 9.60 -9.82 -11.94
CA GLY A 90 8.85 -9.07 -10.92
C GLY A 90 9.28 -7.62 -10.78
N TRP A 91 9.46 -7.15 -9.54
CA TRP A 91 9.83 -5.76 -9.24
C TRP A 91 11.28 -5.48 -9.64
N THR A 92 11.49 -4.53 -10.53
CA THR A 92 12.81 -4.18 -11.08
C THR A 92 13.20 -2.77 -10.65
N PHE A 93 14.45 -2.60 -10.21
CA PHE A 93 15.05 -1.33 -9.80
C PHE A 93 16.08 -0.91 -10.84
N ASP A 94 15.77 0.15 -11.58
CA ASP A 94 16.66 0.71 -12.59
C ASP A 94 16.27 2.16 -12.88
N SER A 95 17.17 2.91 -13.52
CA SER A 95 16.85 4.21 -14.08
C SER A 95 16.02 4.04 -15.33
N ASN A 96 14.95 4.82 -15.47
CA ASN A 96 14.12 4.80 -16.66
C ASN A 96 13.65 6.22 -17.00
N PRO A 97 14.07 6.80 -18.15
CA PRO A 97 13.67 8.15 -18.56
C PRO A 97 12.15 8.35 -18.64
N ALA A 98 11.39 7.30 -18.96
CA ALA A 98 9.93 7.37 -18.96
C ALA A 98 9.32 7.40 -17.54
N PHE A 99 10.08 7.03 -16.52
CA PHE A 99 9.68 6.96 -15.12
C PHE A 99 10.75 7.55 -14.21
N PRO A 100 10.94 8.88 -14.22
CA PRO A 100 12.06 9.54 -13.54
C PRO A 100 12.04 9.40 -12.01
N ASP A 101 10.89 9.05 -11.40
CA ASP A 101 10.80 8.78 -9.97
C ASP A 101 11.26 7.35 -9.59
N CYS A 102 11.59 6.48 -10.58
CA CYS A 102 12.16 5.16 -10.32
C CYS A 102 13.68 5.23 -10.18
N THR A 103 14.22 4.43 -9.28
CA THR A 103 15.65 4.49 -8.94
C THR A 103 16.28 3.11 -8.93
N PRO A 104 17.57 2.99 -9.30
CA PRO A 104 18.35 1.82 -8.98
C PRO A 104 18.40 1.57 -7.46
N ASP A 105 18.69 0.35 -7.07
CA ASP A 105 19.04 0.05 -5.68
C ASP A 105 20.49 0.51 -5.41
N THR A 106 20.64 1.62 -4.72
CA THR A 106 21.95 2.19 -4.37
C THR A 106 22.56 1.59 -3.09
N VAL A 107 21.85 0.67 -2.42
CA VAL A 107 22.29 0.05 -1.16
C VAL A 107 23.01 -1.29 -1.40
N ASN A 108 22.39 -2.16 -2.20
CA ASN A 108 22.93 -3.50 -2.47
C ASN A 108 23.20 -3.75 -3.97
N GLY A 109 22.77 -2.85 -4.86
CA GLY A 109 22.91 -3.03 -6.30
C GLY A 109 21.97 -4.10 -6.88
N PHE A 110 20.89 -4.45 -6.21
CA PHE A 110 19.94 -5.42 -6.72
C PHE A 110 19.14 -4.85 -7.89
N HIS A 111 19.10 -5.58 -9.00
CA HIS A 111 18.23 -5.25 -10.14
C HIS A 111 16.78 -5.69 -9.91
N HIS A 112 16.58 -6.77 -9.14
CA HIS A 112 15.26 -7.34 -8.88
C HIS A 112 15.04 -7.57 -7.40
N LEU A 113 13.83 -7.31 -6.92
CA LEU A 113 13.50 -7.45 -5.51
C LEU A 113 13.71 -8.88 -4.97
N HIS A 114 13.50 -9.91 -5.82
CA HIS A 114 13.71 -11.29 -5.39
C HIS A 114 15.14 -11.57 -4.93
N GLN A 115 16.13 -10.79 -5.39
CA GLN A 115 17.52 -10.90 -4.93
C GLN A 115 17.66 -10.52 -3.45
N ALA A 116 16.91 -9.52 -2.96
CA ALA A 116 16.86 -9.20 -1.54
C ALA A 116 16.28 -10.35 -0.70
N TYR A 117 15.27 -11.03 -1.24
CA TYR A 117 14.64 -12.19 -0.58
C TYR A 117 15.58 -13.39 -0.52
N THR A 118 16.28 -13.72 -1.61
CA THR A 118 17.24 -14.81 -1.65
C THR A 118 18.52 -14.52 -0.87
N ALA A 119 18.96 -13.26 -0.80
CA ALA A 119 20.05 -12.85 0.08
C ALA A 119 19.68 -13.05 1.57
N SER A 120 18.40 -12.89 1.92
CA SER A 120 17.90 -13.07 3.29
C SER A 120 17.65 -14.54 3.63
N ASN A 121 17.15 -15.32 2.68
CA ASN A 121 16.90 -16.74 2.77
C ASN A 121 17.14 -17.39 1.40
N PRO A 122 18.28 -18.06 1.19
CA PRO A 122 18.64 -18.67 -0.11
C PRO A 122 17.62 -19.71 -0.64
N ARG A 123 16.81 -20.30 0.26
CA ARG A 123 15.76 -21.26 -0.12
C ARG A 123 14.36 -20.71 0.09
N TYR A 124 14.20 -19.40 0.00
CA TYR A 124 12.88 -18.78 0.15
C TYR A 124 11.89 -19.34 -0.86
N THR A 125 10.71 -19.72 -0.36
CA THR A 125 9.57 -20.12 -1.21
C THR A 125 8.37 -19.24 -0.88
N GLY A 126 7.86 -18.50 -1.86
CA GLY A 126 6.71 -17.61 -1.70
C GLY A 126 6.74 -16.39 -2.62
N LYS A 127 5.79 -15.49 -2.40
CA LYS A 127 5.72 -14.22 -3.14
C LYS A 127 6.80 -13.25 -2.73
N VAL A 128 7.24 -12.48 -3.72
CA VAL A 128 8.14 -11.34 -3.54
C VAL A 128 7.32 -10.07 -3.68
N THR A 129 7.14 -9.35 -2.58
CA THR A 129 6.19 -8.24 -2.46
C THR A 129 6.83 -6.94 -2.00
N VAL A 130 6.23 -5.81 -2.34
CA VAL A 130 6.54 -4.50 -1.77
C VAL A 130 5.37 -4.05 -0.87
N PRO A 131 5.62 -3.32 0.24
CA PRO A 131 6.92 -2.84 0.71
C PRO A 131 7.79 -3.99 1.23
N THR A 132 9.10 -3.79 1.19
CA THR A 132 10.08 -4.66 1.84
C THR A 132 11.04 -3.79 2.64
N LEU A 133 11.18 -4.07 3.92
CA LEU A 133 12.07 -3.36 4.83
C LEU A 133 13.36 -4.16 5.00
N TRP A 134 14.47 -3.54 4.62
CA TRP A 134 15.81 -4.10 4.65
C TRP A 134 16.63 -3.49 5.78
N ASP A 135 17.34 -4.31 6.52
CA ASP A 135 18.35 -3.87 7.49
C ASP A 135 19.74 -3.93 6.87
N ARG A 136 20.36 -2.78 6.68
CA ARG A 136 21.70 -2.64 6.08
C ARG A 136 22.81 -3.24 6.96
N LYS A 137 22.62 -3.31 8.28
CA LYS A 137 23.62 -3.87 9.20
C LYS A 137 23.67 -5.40 9.13
N SER A 138 22.51 -6.04 9.12
CA SER A 138 22.43 -7.50 9.03
C SER A 138 22.41 -8.03 7.60
N GLY A 139 22.26 -7.15 6.59
CA GLY A 139 22.22 -7.53 5.18
C GLY A 139 21.04 -8.43 4.83
N ARG A 140 19.83 -8.13 5.38
CA ARG A 140 18.64 -8.96 5.12
C ARG A 140 17.31 -8.20 5.22
N VAL A 141 16.29 -8.76 4.60
CA VAL A 141 14.90 -8.36 4.79
C VAL A 141 14.48 -8.69 6.22
N ILE A 142 13.88 -7.74 6.92
CA ILE A 142 13.36 -7.93 8.27
C ILE A 142 11.84 -7.94 8.31
N ASN A 143 11.18 -7.16 7.45
CA ASN A 143 9.71 -7.13 7.44
C ASN A 143 9.19 -6.80 6.03
N ASN A 144 8.07 -7.42 5.62
CA ASN A 144 7.36 -7.12 4.38
C ASN A 144 5.84 -7.00 4.59
N GLU A 145 5.41 -6.72 5.83
CA GLU A 145 4.01 -6.45 6.17
C GLU A 145 3.80 -4.94 6.41
N SER A 146 3.07 -4.30 5.51
CA SER A 146 2.89 -2.84 5.54
C SER A 146 2.27 -2.32 6.84
N SER A 147 1.33 -3.06 7.43
CA SER A 147 0.65 -2.67 8.67
C SER A 147 1.59 -2.66 9.88
N GLU A 148 2.58 -3.54 9.89
CA GLU A 148 3.60 -3.57 10.94
C GLU A 148 4.69 -2.52 10.70
N ILE A 149 5.12 -2.36 9.44
CA ILE A 149 6.12 -1.36 9.09
C ILE A 149 5.63 0.03 9.49
N ILE A 150 4.39 0.41 9.16
CA ILE A 150 3.87 1.75 9.51
C ILE A 150 3.79 1.95 11.04
N ARG A 151 3.47 0.92 11.83
CA ARG A 151 3.47 1.01 13.30
C ARG A 151 4.87 1.20 13.86
N MET A 152 5.88 0.53 13.29
CA MET A 152 7.28 0.77 13.65
C MET A 152 7.70 2.20 13.31
N LEU A 153 7.36 2.70 12.11
CA LEU A 153 7.66 4.08 11.72
C LEU A 153 6.93 5.12 12.61
N ASN A 154 5.73 4.79 13.09
CA ASN A 154 4.96 5.65 13.98
C ASN A 154 5.58 5.80 15.38
N SER A 155 6.04 4.70 15.98
CA SER A 155 6.38 4.66 17.40
C SER A 155 7.88 4.56 17.70
N GLU A 156 8.64 3.80 16.90
CA GLU A 156 10.00 3.40 17.30
C GLU A 156 11.08 4.43 16.93
N PHE A 157 10.80 5.34 16.01
CA PHE A 157 11.76 6.34 15.54
C PHE A 157 11.62 7.71 16.26
N LYS A 158 11.04 7.74 17.45
CA LYS A 158 10.98 8.96 18.27
C LYS A 158 12.40 9.48 18.54
N GLY A 159 12.59 10.81 18.40
CA GLY A 159 13.90 11.43 18.52
C GLY A 159 14.79 11.32 17.26
N ILE A 160 14.41 10.53 16.25
CA ILE A 160 15.04 10.48 14.92
C ILE A 160 14.08 11.13 13.90
N ALA A 161 12.79 10.89 14.05
CA ALA A 161 11.74 11.49 13.26
C ALA A 161 11.66 13.01 13.50
N GLY A 162 11.34 13.76 12.46
CA GLY A 162 11.09 15.21 12.57
C GLY A 162 9.66 15.55 13.02
N ASP A 163 8.84 14.52 13.34
CA ASP A 163 7.45 14.67 13.77
C ASP A 163 7.08 13.54 14.74
N ASP A 164 6.59 13.89 15.94
CA ASP A 164 6.23 12.94 16.99
C ASP A 164 4.73 12.61 17.06
N THR A 165 3.92 13.08 16.08
CA THR A 165 2.48 12.76 16.03
C THR A 165 2.26 11.25 16.10
N ASP A 166 1.43 10.81 17.06
CA ASP A 166 1.06 9.40 17.20
C ASP A 166 -0.27 9.13 16.48
N PHE A 167 -0.20 8.42 15.34
CA PHE A 167 -1.38 8.02 14.57
C PHE A 167 -2.08 6.77 15.11
N TYR A 168 -1.54 6.15 16.19
CA TYR A 168 -2.12 4.98 16.85
C TYR A 168 -2.11 5.14 18.38
N PRO A 169 -2.70 6.26 18.90
CA PRO A 169 -2.64 6.57 20.32
C PRO A 169 -3.43 5.56 21.16
N PRO A 170 -2.95 5.21 22.38
CA PRO A 170 -3.53 4.14 23.21
C PRO A 170 -5.05 4.23 23.40
N ALA A 171 -5.57 5.44 23.60
CA ALA A 171 -7.00 5.66 23.86
C ALA A 171 -7.91 5.34 22.65
N LEU A 172 -7.36 5.32 21.44
CA LEU A 172 -8.14 5.11 20.21
C LEU A 172 -7.85 3.74 19.54
N ARG A 173 -6.93 2.94 20.08
CA ARG A 173 -6.46 1.69 19.43
C ARG A 173 -7.59 0.73 19.10
N ALA A 174 -8.49 0.50 20.04
CA ALA A 174 -9.59 -0.44 19.85
C ALA A 174 -10.49 -0.04 18.66
N GLU A 175 -10.83 1.25 18.54
CA GLU A 175 -11.65 1.74 17.43
C GLU A 175 -10.84 1.79 16.12
N ILE A 176 -9.56 2.17 16.16
CA ILE A 176 -8.67 2.13 15.00
C ILE A 176 -8.56 0.71 14.46
N ASP A 177 -8.34 -0.29 15.32
CA ASP A 177 -8.22 -1.68 14.91
C ASP A 177 -9.53 -2.20 14.32
N ARG A 178 -10.68 -1.90 14.93
CA ARG A 178 -12.00 -2.25 14.41
C ARG A 178 -12.23 -1.68 12.99
N ILE A 179 -11.90 -0.41 12.77
CA ILE A 179 -12.02 0.23 11.45
C ILE A 179 -10.99 -0.35 10.47
N ASN A 180 -9.78 -0.62 10.92
CA ASN A 180 -8.75 -1.26 10.11
C ASN A 180 -9.18 -2.63 9.58
N ASP A 181 -9.79 -3.45 10.42
CA ASP A 181 -10.27 -4.79 10.02
C ASP A 181 -11.40 -4.69 8.99
N LEU A 182 -12.38 -3.81 9.21
CA LEU A 182 -13.45 -3.53 8.28
C LEU A 182 -12.90 -3.06 6.91
N VAL A 183 -12.05 -2.03 6.95
CA VAL A 183 -11.45 -1.43 5.74
C VAL A 183 -10.53 -2.41 5.04
N TYR A 184 -9.72 -3.18 5.78
CA TYR A 184 -8.83 -4.17 5.18
C TYR A 184 -9.63 -5.25 4.44
N GLY A 185 -10.59 -5.88 5.11
CA GLY A 185 -11.35 -7.00 4.56
C GLY A 185 -12.18 -6.62 3.34
N ASN A 186 -12.90 -5.50 3.43
CA ASN A 186 -13.93 -5.14 2.47
C ASN A 186 -13.51 -4.09 1.44
N VAL A 187 -12.52 -3.24 1.76
CA VAL A 187 -12.08 -2.17 0.85
C VAL A 187 -10.67 -2.45 0.33
N ASN A 188 -9.63 -2.43 1.19
CA ASN A 188 -8.26 -2.53 0.71
C ASN A 188 -7.98 -3.87 0.02
N ASN A 189 -8.42 -4.98 0.59
CA ASN A 189 -8.36 -6.30 -0.03
C ASN A 189 -9.61 -6.60 -0.86
N GLY A 190 -10.73 -5.95 -0.56
CA GLY A 190 -12.02 -6.10 -1.24
C GLY A 190 -11.93 -5.84 -2.74
N VAL A 191 -11.27 -4.76 -3.16
CA VAL A 191 -11.06 -4.45 -4.58
C VAL A 191 -10.27 -5.55 -5.30
N TYR A 192 -9.32 -6.21 -4.63
CA TYR A 192 -8.60 -7.37 -5.19
C TYR A 192 -9.47 -8.62 -5.22
N ARG A 193 -10.34 -8.81 -4.23
CA ARG A 193 -11.33 -9.90 -4.23
C ARG A 193 -12.29 -9.78 -5.39
N CYS A 194 -12.71 -8.56 -5.75
CA CYS A 194 -13.49 -8.31 -6.98
C CYS A 194 -12.64 -8.61 -8.23
N GLY A 195 -11.46 -8.01 -8.35
CA GLY A 195 -10.64 -8.05 -9.56
C GLY A 195 -10.08 -9.43 -9.90
N PHE A 196 -9.81 -10.26 -8.88
CA PHE A 196 -9.21 -11.59 -9.03
C PHE A 196 -10.17 -12.75 -8.75
N ALA A 197 -11.47 -12.49 -8.55
CA ALA A 197 -12.47 -13.53 -8.48
C ALA A 197 -12.45 -14.45 -9.71
N ARG A 198 -12.67 -15.74 -9.50
CA ARG A 198 -12.72 -16.78 -10.55
C ARG A 198 -14.12 -17.31 -10.80
N THR A 199 -15.10 -16.92 -9.96
CA THR A 199 -16.51 -17.26 -10.12
C THR A 199 -17.37 -16.01 -9.96
N GLN A 200 -18.55 -16.02 -10.58
CA GLN A 200 -19.53 -14.94 -10.45
C GLN A 200 -19.92 -14.72 -8.98
N GLN A 201 -20.20 -15.81 -8.27
CA GLN A 201 -20.58 -15.77 -6.85
C GLN A 201 -19.50 -15.13 -5.97
N ALA A 202 -18.21 -15.48 -6.18
CA ALA A 202 -17.11 -14.89 -5.42
C ALA A 202 -16.96 -13.39 -5.71
N TYR A 203 -17.16 -12.98 -6.96
CA TYR A 203 -17.16 -11.59 -7.37
C TYR A 203 -18.30 -10.81 -6.70
N GLU A 204 -19.55 -11.27 -6.82
CA GLU A 204 -20.72 -10.60 -6.26
C GLU A 204 -20.62 -10.45 -4.74
N THR A 205 -20.21 -11.51 -4.04
CA THR A 205 -19.98 -11.46 -2.59
C THR A 205 -18.95 -10.38 -2.20
N ALA A 206 -17.86 -10.26 -2.95
CA ALA A 206 -16.84 -9.24 -2.70
C ALA A 206 -17.32 -7.83 -3.05
N TYR A 207 -18.06 -7.71 -4.14
CA TYR A 207 -18.63 -6.46 -4.64
C TYR A 207 -19.65 -5.87 -3.66
N ASP A 208 -20.58 -6.67 -3.17
CA ASP A 208 -21.59 -6.24 -2.23
C ASP A 208 -20.97 -5.78 -0.90
N ALA A 209 -20.01 -6.53 -0.37
CA ALA A 209 -19.29 -6.16 0.83
C ALA A 209 -18.48 -4.87 0.67
N LEU A 210 -17.83 -4.69 -0.49
CA LEU A 210 -17.07 -3.48 -0.82
C LEU A 210 -17.98 -2.25 -0.79
N PHE A 211 -19.08 -2.29 -1.53
CA PHE A 211 -19.94 -1.11 -1.68
C PHE A 211 -20.79 -0.83 -0.44
N ALA A 212 -21.24 -1.85 0.30
CA ALA A 212 -21.86 -1.65 1.61
C ALA A 212 -20.90 -0.91 2.58
N THR A 213 -19.61 -1.28 2.55
CA THR A 213 -18.61 -0.63 3.39
C THR A 213 -18.30 0.80 2.91
N LEU A 214 -18.22 1.05 1.61
CA LEU A 214 -18.03 2.41 1.10
C LEU A 214 -19.22 3.32 1.47
N ASP A 215 -20.46 2.83 1.42
CA ASP A 215 -21.65 3.55 1.86
C ASP A 215 -21.62 3.85 3.37
N GLU A 216 -21.20 2.89 4.19
CA GLU A 216 -20.99 3.11 5.64
C GLU A 216 -19.95 4.20 5.91
N LEU A 217 -18.81 4.15 5.20
CA LEU A 217 -17.74 5.14 5.34
C LEU A 217 -18.18 6.52 4.85
N GLU A 218 -18.93 6.60 3.75
CA GLU A 218 -19.54 7.83 3.25
C GLU A 218 -20.45 8.48 4.31
N ALA A 219 -21.36 7.67 4.88
CA ALA A 219 -22.26 8.14 5.92
C ALA A 219 -21.53 8.54 7.20
N ARG A 220 -20.49 7.80 7.59
CA ARG A 220 -19.62 8.12 8.73
C ARG A 220 -18.92 9.46 8.54
N LEU A 221 -18.30 9.66 7.38
CA LEU A 221 -17.59 10.89 7.03
C LEU A 221 -18.50 12.09 6.79
N GLY A 222 -19.80 11.88 6.63
CA GLY A 222 -20.80 12.95 6.65
C GLY A 222 -21.02 13.55 8.04
N ARG A 223 -20.70 12.82 9.11
CA ARG A 223 -20.93 13.22 10.51
C ARG A 223 -19.64 13.53 11.30
N GLN A 224 -18.50 12.99 10.88
CA GLN A 224 -17.22 13.23 11.55
C GLN A 224 -16.10 13.45 10.52
N ARG A 225 -15.05 14.17 10.94
CA ARG A 225 -14.00 14.63 10.02
C ARG A 225 -13.13 13.50 9.50
N TYR A 226 -12.74 12.55 10.36
CA TYR A 226 -11.88 11.41 10.03
C TYR A 226 -12.52 10.09 10.43
N LEU A 227 -11.93 8.96 10.07
CA LEU A 227 -12.49 7.63 10.34
C LEU A 227 -12.63 7.35 11.82
N VAL A 228 -11.74 7.90 12.65
CA VAL A 228 -11.77 7.77 14.11
C VAL A 228 -11.78 9.16 14.74
N GLY A 229 -12.95 9.80 14.76
CA GLY A 229 -13.18 11.08 15.46
C GLY A 229 -12.62 12.30 14.73
N ARG A 230 -11.83 13.11 15.46
CA ARG A 230 -11.46 14.47 15.06
C ARG A 230 -10.02 14.63 14.57
N GLN A 231 -9.18 13.60 14.70
CA GLN A 231 -7.78 13.62 14.29
C GLN A 231 -7.50 12.52 13.26
N ILE A 232 -6.52 12.76 12.41
CA ILE A 232 -6.03 11.74 11.50
C ILE A 232 -5.40 10.60 12.31
N THR A 233 -5.73 9.36 11.96
CA THR A 233 -5.22 8.15 12.61
C THR A 233 -4.65 7.17 11.58
N GLU A 234 -4.10 6.05 12.05
CA GLU A 234 -3.65 4.95 11.20
C GLU A 234 -4.76 4.47 10.25
N ALA A 235 -6.03 4.47 10.69
CA ALA A 235 -7.15 4.03 9.85
C ALA A 235 -7.29 4.87 8.58
N ASP A 236 -7.10 6.19 8.70
CA ASP A 236 -7.17 7.11 7.57
C ASP A 236 -6.04 6.83 6.57
N TRP A 237 -4.81 6.67 7.06
CA TRP A 237 -3.66 6.38 6.21
C TRP A 237 -3.67 4.98 5.60
N ARG A 238 -4.40 4.03 6.19
CA ARG A 238 -4.59 2.68 5.61
C ARG A 238 -5.65 2.67 4.51
N LEU A 239 -6.67 3.51 4.59
CA LEU A 239 -7.72 3.63 3.57
C LEU A 239 -7.24 4.45 2.36
N PHE A 240 -6.58 5.57 2.59
CA PHE A 240 -6.21 6.56 1.58
C PHE A 240 -5.56 5.98 0.29
N PRO A 241 -4.57 5.06 0.36
CA PRO A 241 -3.95 4.48 -0.83
C PRO A 241 -4.93 3.77 -1.76
N THR A 242 -6.01 3.20 -1.22
CA THR A 242 -7.05 2.54 -2.03
C THR A 242 -7.94 3.59 -2.71
N LEU A 243 -8.34 4.65 -1.99
CA LEU A 243 -9.19 5.71 -2.54
C LEU A 243 -8.54 6.41 -3.73
N VAL A 244 -7.26 6.82 -3.63
CA VAL A 244 -6.56 7.52 -4.73
C VAL A 244 -6.30 6.65 -5.96
N ARG A 245 -6.49 5.33 -5.87
CA ARG A 245 -6.37 4.37 -6.98
C ARG A 245 -7.72 3.92 -7.53
N PHE A 246 -8.80 4.16 -6.80
CA PHE A 246 -10.09 3.54 -7.06
C PHE A 246 -10.58 3.84 -8.48
N ASP A 247 -10.72 5.11 -8.81
CA ASP A 247 -11.31 5.54 -10.07
C ASP A 247 -10.43 5.23 -11.30
N VAL A 248 -9.09 5.26 -11.12
CA VAL A 248 -8.14 5.06 -12.23
C VAL A 248 -7.77 3.60 -12.46
N ALA A 249 -8.01 2.72 -11.49
CA ALA A 249 -7.64 1.32 -11.58
C ALA A 249 -8.80 0.36 -11.23
N TYR A 250 -9.34 0.45 -10.01
CA TYR A 250 -10.25 -0.58 -9.51
C TYR A 250 -11.64 -0.50 -10.13
N PHE A 251 -12.14 0.70 -10.37
CA PHE A 251 -13.47 0.93 -10.94
C PHE A 251 -13.69 0.15 -12.24
N SER A 252 -12.79 0.31 -13.21
CA SER A 252 -12.94 -0.36 -14.50
C SER A 252 -12.20 -1.70 -14.56
N LEU A 253 -10.92 -1.74 -14.19
CA LEU A 253 -10.09 -2.93 -14.37
C LEU A 253 -10.54 -4.09 -13.45
N PHE A 254 -10.89 -3.79 -12.19
CA PHE A 254 -11.33 -4.77 -11.21
C PHE A 254 -12.85 -4.89 -11.11
N LYS A 255 -13.58 -4.20 -11.99
CA LYS A 255 -15.06 -4.22 -12.06
C LYS A 255 -15.74 -3.73 -10.78
N CYS A 256 -15.07 -2.83 -10.00
CA CYS A 256 -15.67 -2.19 -8.84
C CYS A 256 -16.54 -0.99 -9.30
N ASN A 257 -17.51 -1.22 -10.16
CA ASN A 257 -18.08 -0.21 -11.06
C ASN A 257 -19.50 0.25 -10.74
N ARG A 258 -19.95 0.12 -9.48
CA ARG A 258 -21.23 0.71 -9.05
C ARG A 258 -21.14 2.25 -9.01
N GLN A 259 -20.08 2.76 -8.39
CA GLN A 259 -19.90 4.18 -8.14
C GLN A 259 -18.41 4.49 -7.99
N ARG A 260 -17.93 5.61 -8.55
CA ARG A 260 -16.54 6.09 -8.38
C ARG A 260 -16.41 6.80 -7.04
N ILE A 261 -15.19 6.93 -6.53
CA ILE A 261 -14.95 7.79 -5.35
C ILE A 261 -15.31 9.24 -5.65
N ALA A 262 -15.12 9.70 -6.89
CA ALA A 262 -15.55 11.02 -7.34
C ALA A 262 -17.07 11.28 -7.20
N ASP A 263 -17.88 10.26 -7.12
CA ASP A 263 -19.35 10.35 -6.99
C ASP A 263 -19.83 10.27 -5.53
N TYR A 264 -18.92 10.11 -4.57
CA TYR A 264 -19.18 10.10 -3.13
C TYR A 264 -18.75 11.45 -2.51
N PRO A 265 -19.65 12.36 -2.15
CA PRO A 265 -19.28 13.70 -1.74
C PRO A 265 -18.37 13.76 -0.49
N ASN A 266 -18.63 12.93 0.51
CA ASN A 266 -17.82 12.95 1.73
C ASN A 266 -16.47 12.21 1.56
N LEU A 267 -16.45 11.04 0.92
CA LEU A 267 -15.22 10.30 0.62
C LEU A 267 -14.29 11.09 -0.32
N LEU A 268 -14.82 11.77 -1.33
CA LEU A 268 -14.05 12.60 -2.23
C LEU A 268 -13.38 13.77 -1.48
N ASN A 269 -14.17 14.52 -0.69
CA ASN A 269 -13.64 15.64 0.08
C ASN A 269 -12.65 15.20 1.16
N TYR A 270 -12.90 14.07 1.81
CA TYR A 270 -11.98 13.44 2.75
C TYR A 270 -10.66 13.03 2.08
N MET A 271 -10.72 12.40 0.91
CA MET A 271 -9.54 12.05 0.13
C MET A 271 -8.73 13.28 -0.27
N ARG A 272 -9.39 14.39 -0.67
CA ARG A 272 -8.74 15.68 -0.98
C ARG A 272 -8.06 16.28 0.25
N GLU A 273 -8.71 16.24 1.40
CA GLU A 273 -8.13 16.72 2.66
C GLU A 273 -6.85 15.95 2.99
N LEU A 274 -6.89 14.63 2.96
CA LEU A 274 -5.70 13.81 3.24
C LEU A 274 -4.58 14.03 2.22
N TYR A 275 -4.92 14.21 0.93
CA TYR A 275 -3.94 14.54 -0.11
C TYR A 275 -3.23 15.87 0.16
N GLN A 276 -3.91 16.85 0.75
CA GLN A 276 -3.39 18.18 1.03
C GLN A 276 -2.60 18.27 2.34
N VAL A 277 -2.51 17.19 3.11
CA VAL A 277 -1.59 17.13 4.26
C VAL A 277 -0.15 17.29 3.75
N PRO A 278 0.67 18.15 4.39
CA PRO A 278 2.04 18.41 3.97
C PRO A 278 2.85 17.11 3.74
N GLY A 279 3.48 17.01 2.59
CA GLY A 279 4.29 15.85 2.17
C GLY A 279 3.50 14.73 1.47
N ILE A 280 2.17 14.64 1.62
CA ILE A 280 1.37 13.53 1.06
C ILE A 280 1.24 13.62 -0.46
N ALA A 281 1.01 14.81 -1.01
CA ALA A 281 0.88 15.00 -2.47
C ALA A 281 2.07 14.41 -3.25
N ALA A 282 3.29 14.53 -2.71
CA ALA A 282 4.50 13.98 -3.32
C ALA A 282 4.50 12.44 -3.40
N THR A 283 3.74 11.76 -2.54
CA THR A 283 3.61 10.29 -2.52
C THR A 283 2.56 9.77 -3.52
N VAL A 284 1.71 10.65 -4.07
CA VAL A 284 0.60 10.28 -4.97
C VAL A 284 1.04 10.40 -6.41
N LYS A 285 1.07 9.28 -7.14
CA LYS A 285 1.60 9.17 -8.50
C LYS A 285 0.60 8.44 -9.44
N PRO A 286 -0.51 9.09 -9.87
CA PRO A 286 -1.59 8.42 -10.61
C PRO A 286 -1.13 7.73 -11.89
N ARG A 287 -0.20 8.32 -12.65
CA ARG A 287 0.38 7.70 -13.85
C ARG A 287 1.00 6.33 -13.56
N TYR A 288 1.71 6.21 -12.42
CA TYR A 288 2.32 4.93 -12.01
C TYR A 288 1.27 3.90 -11.59
N TYR A 289 0.14 4.36 -11.00
CA TYR A 289 -0.97 3.47 -10.66
C TYR A 289 -1.57 2.84 -11.91
N VAL A 290 -1.94 3.69 -12.87
CA VAL A 290 -2.52 3.24 -14.14
C VAL A 290 -1.62 2.21 -14.82
N ILE A 291 -0.36 2.54 -15.07
CA ILE A 291 0.56 1.66 -15.79
C ILE A 291 0.76 0.34 -15.01
N ASN A 292 0.94 0.41 -13.68
CA ASN A 292 1.16 -0.79 -12.87
C ASN A 292 -0.04 -1.75 -12.91
N TYR A 293 -1.26 -1.23 -12.72
CA TYR A 293 -2.45 -2.08 -12.69
C TYR A 293 -2.84 -2.61 -14.07
N TRP A 294 -2.81 -1.75 -15.08
CA TRP A 294 -3.19 -2.13 -16.44
C TRP A 294 -2.15 -3.02 -17.14
N SER A 295 -0.95 -3.17 -16.59
CA SER A 295 0.04 -4.16 -17.04
C SER A 295 -0.25 -5.61 -16.59
N ILE A 296 -1.21 -5.82 -15.67
CA ILE A 296 -1.55 -7.15 -15.14
C ILE A 296 -2.32 -7.93 -16.21
N LYS A 297 -1.62 -8.76 -16.97
CA LYS A 297 -2.18 -9.54 -18.10
C LYS A 297 -3.39 -10.40 -17.72
N ARG A 298 -3.45 -10.90 -16.49
CA ARG A 298 -4.55 -11.72 -15.99
C ARG A 298 -5.92 -11.00 -16.04
N VAL A 299 -5.95 -9.68 -15.86
CA VAL A 299 -7.17 -8.87 -15.86
C VAL A 299 -7.25 -7.92 -17.05
N ASN A 300 -6.12 -7.71 -17.74
CA ASN A 300 -6.01 -6.92 -18.98
C ASN A 300 -5.16 -7.66 -20.02
N PRO A 301 -5.68 -8.72 -20.64
CA PRO A 301 -4.93 -9.52 -21.59
C PRO A 301 -4.53 -8.74 -22.85
N SER A 302 -5.32 -7.74 -23.27
CA SER A 302 -5.01 -6.88 -24.41
C SER A 302 -3.83 -5.95 -24.20
N GLY A 303 -3.49 -5.62 -22.93
CA GLY A 303 -2.47 -4.63 -22.58
C GLY A 303 -2.87 -3.17 -22.89
N ILE A 304 -4.11 -2.91 -23.34
CA ILE A 304 -4.60 -1.55 -23.62
C ILE A 304 -4.77 -0.80 -22.30
N ILE A 305 -4.15 0.37 -22.22
CA ILE A 305 -4.27 1.27 -21.08
C ILE A 305 -5.33 2.32 -21.42
N PRO A 306 -6.43 2.46 -20.65
CA PRO A 306 -7.47 3.44 -20.94
C PRO A 306 -6.93 4.86 -20.72
N LYS A 307 -7.45 5.79 -21.50
CA LYS A 307 -7.08 7.21 -21.39
C LYS A 307 -7.53 7.80 -20.04
N GLY A 308 -8.70 7.34 -19.57
CA GLY A 308 -9.26 7.73 -18.28
C GLY A 308 -9.66 9.19 -18.16
N THR A 309 -10.26 9.55 -17.03
CA THR A 309 -10.51 10.95 -16.63
C THR A 309 -9.54 11.29 -15.51
N PRO A 310 -8.77 12.38 -15.61
CA PRO A 310 -7.91 12.83 -14.52
C PRO A 310 -8.76 13.14 -13.27
N VAL A 311 -8.30 12.69 -12.11
CA VAL A 311 -8.85 13.09 -10.82
C VAL A 311 -8.00 14.24 -10.27
N ASP A 312 -8.61 15.39 -10.02
CA ASP A 312 -7.92 16.51 -9.40
C ASP A 312 -8.07 16.43 -7.87
N PHE A 313 -7.01 15.94 -7.23
CA PHE A 313 -6.94 15.82 -5.78
C PHE A 313 -6.64 17.15 -5.08
N ALA A 314 -6.16 18.18 -5.82
CA ALA A 314 -5.74 19.46 -5.26
C ALA A 314 -6.91 20.45 -5.10
N GLN A 315 -8.09 20.13 -5.64
CA GLN A 315 -9.27 20.97 -5.45
C GLN A 315 -9.58 21.16 -3.97
N SER A 316 -10.18 22.30 -3.64
CA SER A 316 -10.62 22.59 -2.28
C SER A 316 -11.61 21.54 -1.76
N HIS A 317 -11.59 21.32 -0.46
CA HIS A 317 -12.52 20.44 0.25
C HIS A 317 -13.31 21.23 1.30
N ASP A 318 -14.43 20.67 1.75
CA ASP A 318 -15.34 21.27 2.73
C ASP A 318 -15.20 20.70 4.16
N ARG A 319 -14.17 19.89 4.41
CA ARG A 319 -14.05 19.09 5.65
C ARG A 319 -13.92 19.94 6.92
N THR A 320 -13.52 21.21 6.78
CA THR A 320 -13.48 22.17 7.91
C THR A 320 -14.85 22.40 8.56
N ARG A 321 -15.97 22.16 7.86
CA ARG A 321 -17.34 22.19 8.43
C ARG A 321 -17.55 21.18 9.58
N LEU A 322 -16.70 20.15 9.66
CA LEU A 322 -16.75 19.10 10.69
C LEU A 322 -15.65 19.24 11.74
N ALA A 323 -15.00 20.41 11.82
CA ALA A 323 -13.90 20.67 12.76
C ALA A 323 -14.39 21.02 14.18
N ALA A 324 -15.69 21.22 14.38
CA ALA A 324 -16.30 21.59 15.67
C ALA A 324 -16.48 20.39 16.61
#